data_25a614be2e5ec17e75211800d70fe22d
#
_entry.id   25a614be2e5ec17e75211800d70fe22d
#
_cell.length_a   1.000
_cell.length_b   1.000
_cell.length_c   1.000
_cell.angle_alpha   90.00
_cell.angle_beta   90.00
_cell.angle_gamma   90.00
#
_symmetry.space_group_name_H-M   'P 1'
#
loop_
_entity.id
_entity.type
_entity.pdbx_description
1 polymer ?
#
loop_
_entity_poly.entity_id
_entity_poly.type
_entity_poly.pdbx_seq_one_letter_code
_entity_poly.pdbx_strand_id
1 'polypeptide(L)'
;MTHLPYERCGNGYPLVLVHGYLGGSQQWASELIRLSRSFDVIALNLAGYGAAHALSAPSDISDHATAVLDTLDKLGIERFHLLGHSMGGMVVQQLVHQAPHRVDRLVLYGTGPLGLIPGRFETMARSRERLAMDGLERTARRISATWLLEREASSAYEALARLACTASAQAADAGLWAMERWDGRVWLPAINQTTLVMWGEHDRSYGWPQIEALWRGIPNASLAVLPGCAHSAHLDRPELFQILVRDFLSTPSS
;
A
#
# COMPACT_ATOMS: atom_id res chain seq x y z
N MET A 1 -6.70 8.16 20.47
CA MET A 1 -6.95 7.06 19.51
C MET A 1 -7.53 7.65 18.23
N THR A 2 -6.76 7.62 17.15
CA THR A 2 -7.15 8.20 15.86
C THR A 2 -8.10 7.24 15.14
N HIS A 3 -9.24 7.73 14.65
CA HIS A 3 -10.13 6.95 13.79
C HIS A 3 -9.88 7.36 12.34
N LEU A 4 -9.36 6.45 11.54
CA LEU A 4 -9.12 6.71 10.12
C LEU A 4 -10.43 6.61 9.34
N PRO A 5 -10.75 7.56 8.45
CA PRO A 5 -11.84 7.41 7.49
C PRO A 5 -11.60 6.20 6.60
N TYR A 6 -12.68 5.52 6.21
CA TYR A 6 -12.61 4.33 5.36
C TYR A 6 -13.84 4.24 4.45
N GLU A 7 -13.70 3.47 3.39
CA GLU A 7 -14.81 2.95 2.59
C GLU A 7 -14.97 1.45 2.87
N ARG A 8 -16.21 0.96 2.97
CA ARG A 8 -16.52 -0.45 3.28
C ARG A 8 -17.61 -0.97 2.39
N CYS A 9 -17.41 -2.15 1.83
CA CYS A 9 -18.39 -2.82 0.99
C CYS A 9 -18.28 -4.34 1.13
N GLY A 10 -19.43 -5.03 1.13
CA GLY A 10 -19.50 -6.47 1.29
C GLY A 10 -19.83 -6.94 2.71
N ASN A 11 -19.90 -8.25 2.91
CA ASN A 11 -20.28 -8.87 4.17
C ASN A 11 -19.59 -10.23 4.43
N GLY A 12 -18.53 -10.52 3.69
CA GLY A 12 -17.73 -11.74 3.85
C GLY A 12 -16.70 -11.63 4.97
N TYR A 13 -15.62 -12.43 4.85
CA TYR A 13 -14.48 -12.33 5.75
C TYR A 13 -13.78 -10.97 5.56
N PRO A 14 -13.34 -10.28 6.64
CA PRO A 14 -12.76 -8.95 6.53
C PRO A 14 -11.47 -8.94 5.69
N LEU A 15 -11.39 -8.01 4.73
CA LEU A 15 -10.23 -7.70 3.91
C LEU A 15 -9.89 -6.22 4.03
N VAL A 16 -8.76 -5.93 4.64
CA VAL A 16 -8.29 -4.55 4.85
C VAL A 16 -7.30 -4.16 3.76
N LEU A 17 -7.57 -3.03 3.09
CA LEU A 17 -6.73 -2.46 2.04
C LEU A 17 -6.05 -1.19 2.53
N VAL A 18 -4.72 -1.15 2.48
CA VAL A 18 -3.90 -0.01 2.90
C VAL A 18 -3.17 0.56 1.68
N HIS A 19 -3.48 1.82 1.36
CA HIS A 19 -2.90 2.52 0.21
C HIS A 19 -1.45 2.98 0.43
N GLY A 20 -0.78 3.36 -0.65
CA GLY A 20 0.58 3.87 -0.64
C GLY A 20 0.68 5.39 -0.39
N TYR A 21 1.90 5.91 -0.52
CA TYR A 21 2.21 7.33 -0.47
C TYR A 21 1.35 8.13 -1.46
N LEU A 22 0.79 9.25 -1.04
CA LEU A 22 -0.14 10.11 -1.81
C LEU A 22 -1.41 9.38 -2.30
N GLY A 23 -1.75 8.22 -1.74
CA GLY A 23 -2.96 7.47 -2.08
C GLY A 23 -4.18 7.86 -1.24
N GLY A 24 -5.17 6.97 -1.25
CA GLY A 24 -6.42 7.07 -0.49
C GLY A 24 -7.31 5.87 -0.78
N SER A 25 -8.44 5.73 -0.06
CA SER A 25 -9.40 4.64 -0.30
C SER A 25 -9.90 4.58 -1.74
N GLN A 26 -10.04 5.75 -2.40
CA GLN A 26 -10.52 5.86 -3.77
C GLN A 26 -9.65 5.13 -4.80
N GLN A 27 -8.34 4.91 -4.54
CA GLN A 27 -7.53 4.10 -5.45
C GLN A 27 -8.05 2.67 -5.60
N TRP A 28 -8.81 2.18 -4.61
CA TRP A 28 -9.37 0.83 -4.53
C TRP A 28 -10.83 0.73 -5.00
N ALA A 29 -11.37 1.75 -5.68
CA ALA A 29 -12.79 1.79 -6.06
C ALA A 29 -13.24 0.55 -6.86
N SER A 30 -12.42 0.07 -7.80
CA SER A 30 -12.68 -1.16 -8.57
C SER A 30 -12.61 -2.41 -7.69
N GLU A 31 -11.63 -2.48 -6.81
CA GLU A 31 -11.38 -3.58 -5.87
C GLU A 31 -12.49 -3.67 -4.82
N LEU A 32 -12.95 -2.53 -4.29
CA LEU A 32 -14.11 -2.47 -3.39
C LEU A 32 -15.34 -3.13 -4.02
N ILE A 33 -15.67 -2.78 -5.27
CA ILE A 33 -16.86 -3.33 -5.96
C ILE A 33 -16.69 -4.83 -6.26
N ARG A 34 -15.51 -5.26 -6.71
CA ARG A 34 -15.33 -6.61 -7.24
C ARG A 34 -14.99 -7.62 -6.14
N LEU A 35 -14.17 -7.23 -5.15
CA LEU A 35 -13.80 -8.11 -4.03
C LEU A 35 -14.91 -8.20 -2.99
N SER A 36 -15.80 -7.20 -2.89
CA SER A 36 -16.95 -7.24 -1.98
C SER A 36 -17.96 -8.36 -2.26
N ARG A 37 -17.86 -8.99 -3.42
CA ARG A 37 -18.65 -10.20 -3.72
C ARG A 37 -18.25 -11.41 -2.86
N SER A 38 -17.03 -11.40 -2.30
CA SER A 38 -16.46 -12.52 -1.53
C SER A 38 -15.99 -12.10 -0.13
N PHE A 39 -15.70 -10.83 0.07
CA PHE A 39 -15.11 -10.29 1.29
C PHE A 39 -15.89 -9.09 1.81
N ASP A 40 -15.74 -8.80 3.09
CA ASP A 40 -16.07 -7.51 3.69
C ASP A 40 -14.85 -6.58 3.52
N VAL A 41 -14.83 -5.82 2.43
CA VAL A 41 -13.67 -5.02 2.02
C VAL A 41 -13.67 -3.67 2.72
N ILE A 42 -12.58 -3.35 3.41
CA ILE A 42 -12.38 -2.11 4.15
C ILE A 42 -11.15 -1.40 3.59
N ALA A 43 -11.36 -0.32 2.84
CA ALA A 43 -10.30 0.51 2.28
C ALA A 43 -10.08 1.74 3.15
N LEU A 44 -8.95 1.81 3.83
CA LEU A 44 -8.61 2.88 4.77
C LEU A 44 -8.03 4.10 4.06
N ASN A 45 -8.19 5.30 4.67
CA ASN A 45 -7.42 6.48 4.35
C ASN A 45 -6.41 6.72 5.48
N LEU A 46 -5.11 6.60 5.20
CA LEU A 46 -4.06 6.93 6.16
C LEU A 46 -4.11 8.43 6.49
N ALA A 47 -3.75 8.79 7.72
CA ALA A 47 -3.77 10.18 8.17
C ALA A 47 -2.95 11.09 7.24
N GLY A 48 -3.53 12.20 6.85
CA GLY A 48 -2.97 13.17 5.91
C GLY A 48 -3.26 12.91 4.43
N TYR A 49 -3.93 11.78 4.10
CA TYR A 49 -4.21 11.37 2.71
C TYR A 49 -5.69 11.16 2.45
N GLY A 50 -6.12 11.35 1.20
CA GLY A 50 -7.49 11.13 0.77
C GLY A 50 -8.52 11.81 1.67
N ALA A 51 -9.53 11.06 2.14
CA ALA A 51 -10.56 11.57 3.05
C ALA A 51 -10.00 11.93 4.46
N ALA A 52 -8.78 11.49 4.79
CA ALA A 52 -8.09 11.80 6.04
C ALA A 52 -7.11 12.98 5.93
N HIS A 53 -7.15 13.78 4.86
CA HIS A 53 -6.20 14.87 4.57
C HIS A 53 -6.10 15.93 5.70
N ALA A 54 -7.15 16.10 6.48
CA ALA A 54 -7.17 17.03 7.62
C ALA A 54 -6.51 16.46 8.90
N LEU A 55 -6.24 15.16 8.94
CA LEU A 55 -5.53 14.53 10.07
C LEU A 55 -4.03 14.72 9.88
N SER A 56 -3.31 15.01 10.97
CA SER A 56 -1.85 15.09 10.94
C SER A 56 -1.25 13.72 10.65
N ALA A 57 -0.44 13.62 9.60
CA ALA A 57 0.24 12.38 9.23
C ALA A 57 1.44 12.14 10.13
N PRO A 58 1.61 10.91 10.66
CA PRO A 58 2.83 10.55 11.37
C PRO A 58 4.04 10.49 10.42
N SER A 59 5.23 10.73 10.97
CA SER A 59 6.51 10.59 10.26
C SER A 59 7.21 9.26 10.57
N ASP A 60 6.44 8.25 11.01
CA ASP A 60 6.91 6.90 11.32
C ASP A 60 5.89 5.86 10.85
N ILE A 61 6.37 4.77 10.27
CA ILE A 61 5.53 3.67 9.78
C ILE A 61 4.83 2.95 10.93
N SER A 62 5.44 2.89 12.12
CA SER A 62 4.83 2.22 13.28
C SER A 62 3.57 2.93 13.76
N ASP A 63 3.54 4.25 13.69
CA ASP A 63 2.38 5.04 14.10
C ASP A 63 1.24 4.92 13.09
N HIS A 64 1.56 4.82 11.78
CA HIS A 64 0.56 4.48 10.76
C HIS A 64 -0.05 3.10 11.02
N ALA A 65 0.76 2.10 11.35
CA ALA A 65 0.27 0.74 11.67
C ALA A 65 -0.63 0.74 12.92
N THR A 66 -0.25 1.46 13.96
CA THR A 66 -1.04 1.63 15.18
C THR A 66 -2.39 2.29 14.89
N ALA A 67 -2.42 3.35 14.07
CA ALA A 67 -3.68 4.02 13.69
C ALA A 67 -4.63 3.10 12.88
N VAL A 68 -4.07 2.20 12.05
CA VAL A 68 -4.85 1.16 11.37
C VAL A 68 -5.45 0.19 12.40
N LEU A 69 -4.66 -0.34 13.32
CA LEU A 69 -5.14 -1.25 14.39
C LEU A 69 -6.21 -0.59 15.26
N ASP A 70 -5.99 0.64 15.73
CA ASP A 70 -6.97 1.42 16.51
C ASP A 70 -8.31 1.58 15.77
N THR A 71 -8.26 1.73 14.46
CA THR A 71 -9.47 1.85 13.64
C THR A 71 -10.20 0.52 13.54
N LEU A 72 -9.49 -0.59 13.31
CA LEU A 72 -10.07 -1.92 13.25
C LEU A 72 -10.65 -2.36 14.60
N ASP A 73 -10.03 -1.99 15.72
CA ASP A 73 -10.55 -2.23 17.07
C ASP A 73 -11.89 -1.55 17.29
N LYS A 74 -12.02 -0.29 16.87
CA LYS A 74 -13.30 0.45 16.94
C LYS A 74 -14.39 -0.15 16.06
N LEU A 75 -14.00 -0.82 14.97
CA LEU A 75 -14.93 -1.52 14.09
C LEU A 75 -15.28 -2.93 14.58
N GLY A 76 -14.68 -3.40 15.69
CA GLY A 76 -14.86 -4.74 16.22
C GLY A 76 -14.31 -5.84 15.32
N ILE A 77 -13.28 -5.52 14.49
CA ILE A 77 -12.67 -6.46 13.56
C ILE A 77 -11.43 -7.06 14.22
N GLU A 78 -11.55 -8.28 14.71
CA GLU A 78 -10.47 -8.96 15.43
C GLU A 78 -9.47 -9.64 14.50
N ARG A 79 -9.95 -10.30 13.43
CA ARG A 79 -9.11 -11.02 12.46
C ARG A 79 -9.50 -10.65 11.03
N PHE A 80 -8.51 -10.56 10.15
CA PHE A 80 -8.69 -10.08 8.79
C PHE A 80 -7.59 -10.56 7.84
N HIS A 81 -7.89 -10.55 6.55
CA HIS A 81 -6.88 -10.52 5.50
C HIS A 81 -6.37 -9.09 5.30
N LEU A 82 -5.11 -8.94 4.94
CA LEU A 82 -4.46 -7.64 4.86
C LEU A 82 -3.71 -7.47 3.54
N LEU A 83 -3.98 -6.36 2.85
CA LEU A 83 -3.26 -5.98 1.63
C LEU A 83 -2.68 -4.59 1.80
N GLY A 84 -1.37 -4.46 1.54
CA GLY A 84 -0.68 -3.16 1.54
C GLY A 84 0.03 -2.87 0.23
N HIS A 85 -0.21 -1.67 -0.32
CA HIS A 85 0.43 -1.19 -1.54
C HIS A 85 1.53 -0.18 -1.22
N SER A 86 2.74 -0.37 -1.78
CA SER A 86 3.83 0.61 -1.68
C SER A 86 4.19 0.97 -0.23
N MET A 87 4.11 2.24 0.20
CA MET A 87 4.24 2.64 1.60
C MET A 87 3.24 1.88 2.51
N GLY A 88 2.01 1.64 2.03
CA GLY A 88 1.05 0.79 2.73
C GLY A 88 1.55 -0.64 2.95
N GLY A 89 2.40 -1.15 2.04
CA GLY A 89 3.09 -2.42 2.22
C GLY A 89 4.09 -2.42 3.38
N MET A 90 4.75 -1.29 3.66
CA MET A 90 5.58 -1.11 4.86
C MET A 90 4.70 -1.06 6.11
N VAL A 91 3.58 -0.32 6.05
CA VAL A 91 2.61 -0.21 7.16
C VAL A 91 2.05 -1.59 7.53
N VAL A 92 1.68 -2.43 6.57
CA VAL A 92 1.12 -3.75 6.87
C VAL A 92 2.17 -4.76 7.36
N GLN A 93 3.42 -4.67 6.91
CA GLN A 93 4.53 -5.43 7.49
C GLN A 93 4.74 -5.05 8.96
N GLN A 94 4.72 -3.76 9.26
CA GLN A 94 4.81 -3.25 10.64
C GLN A 94 3.61 -3.70 11.48
N LEU A 95 2.40 -3.68 10.91
CA LEU A 95 1.18 -4.15 11.60
C LEU A 95 1.26 -5.63 11.95
N VAL A 96 1.74 -6.47 11.02
CA VAL A 96 1.98 -7.90 11.30
C VAL A 96 2.98 -8.09 12.43
N HIS A 97 4.04 -7.26 12.50
CA HIS A 97 4.99 -7.29 13.61
C HIS A 97 4.35 -6.93 14.95
N GLN A 98 3.46 -5.92 14.97
CA GLN A 98 2.78 -5.46 16.20
C GLN A 98 1.67 -6.42 16.66
N ALA A 99 0.91 -7.02 15.73
CA ALA A 99 -0.26 -7.84 16.02
C ALA A 99 -0.37 -9.06 15.09
N PRO A 100 0.62 -9.99 15.12
CA PRO A 100 0.69 -11.09 14.16
C PRO A 100 -0.53 -12.03 14.19
N HIS A 101 -1.19 -12.17 15.34
CA HIS A 101 -2.37 -13.02 15.51
C HIS A 101 -3.64 -12.46 14.86
N ARG A 102 -3.65 -11.19 14.45
CA ARG A 102 -4.78 -10.51 13.82
C ARG A 102 -4.86 -10.80 12.32
N VAL A 103 -3.75 -11.11 11.68
CA VAL A 103 -3.64 -11.23 10.21
C VAL A 103 -3.60 -12.71 9.81
N ASP A 104 -4.58 -13.12 9.00
CA ASP A 104 -4.64 -14.50 8.48
C ASP A 104 -3.83 -14.67 7.20
N ARG A 105 -4.02 -13.78 6.22
CA ARG A 105 -3.27 -13.76 4.97
C ARG A 105 -2.79 -12.37 4.67
N LEU A 106 -1.59 -12.29 4.10
CA LEU A 106 -0.92 -11.03 3.80
C LEU A 106 -0.64 -10.90 2.30
N VAL A 107 -1.00 -9.76 1.72
CA VAL A 107 -0.61 -9.39 0.35
C VAL A 107 0.30 -8.16 0.41
N LEU A 108 1.54 -8.33 -0.04
CA LEU A 108 2.55 -7.28 -0.17
C LEU A 108 2.67 -6.89 -1.64
N TYR A 109 2.13 -5.74 -1.99
CA TYR A 109 1.96 -5.34 -3.37
C TYR A 109 2.77 -4.09 -3.71
N GLY A 110 3.68 -4.20 -4.72
CA GLY A 110 4.52 -3.09 -5.18
C GLY A 110 5.28 -2.42 -4.04
N THR A 111 5.92 -3.21 -3.16
CA THR A 111 6.56 -2.74 -1.93
C THR A 111 7.91 -3.45 -1.69
N GLY A 112 8.60 -3.07 -0.63
CA GLY A 112 9.86 -3.68 -0.22
C GLY A 112 9.99 -3.74 1.29
N PRO A 113 11.03 -4.40 1.82
CA PRO A 113 11.28 -4.49 3.25
C PRO A 113 12.11 -3.32 3.79
N LEU A 114 12.46 -2.35 2.94
CA LEU A 114 13.34 -1.23 3.29
C LEU A 114 12.88 0.04 2.58
N GLY A 115 12.83 1.15 3.30
CA GLY A 115 12.45 2.45 2.75
C GLY A 115 13.59 3.16 2.01
N LEU A 116 14.84 3.05 2.49
CA LEU A 116 16.03 3.50 1.78
C LEU A 116 16.41 2.50 0.68
N ILE A 117 15.72 2.56 -0.45
CA ILE A 117 15.89 1.63 -1.57
C ILE A 117 17.18 1.94 -2.32
N PRO A 118 18.16 0.99 -2.38
CA PRO A 118 19.34 1.15 -3.23
C PRO A 118 18.93 1.31 -4.70
N GLY A 119 19.53 2.28 -5.39
CA GLY A 119 19.23 2.55 -6.81
C GLY A 119 17.88 3.21 -7.06
N ARG A 120 17.22 3.77 -6.05
CA ARG A 120 16.00 4.58 -6.21
C ARG A 120 16.28 5.72 -7.21
N PHE A 121 15.28 6.02 -8.05
CA PHE A 121 15.40 7.04 -9.12
C PHE A 121 15.80 8.44 -8.61
N GLU A 122 15.50 8.79 -7.37
CA GLU A 122 16.04 9.95 -6.66
C GLU A 122 16.10 9.69 -5.14
N THR A 123 17.00 10.34 -4.42
CA THR A 123 17.11 10.20 -2.96
C THR A 123 15.91 10.80 -2.24
N MET A 124 15.61 10.35 -1.02
CA MET A 124 14.52 10.91 -0.20
C MET A 124 14.73 12.41 0.08
N ALA A 125 15.98 12.83 0.34
CA ALA A 125 16.34 14.24 0.50
C ALA A 125 15.97 15.05 -0.76
N ARG A 126 16.32 14.55 -1.95
CA ARG A 126 15.99 15.20 -3.22
C ARG A 126 14.49 15.26 -3.47
N SER A 127 13.74 14.21 -3.10
CA SER A 127 12.28 14.20 -3.17
C SER A 127 11.66 15.28 -2.28
N ARG A 128 12.19 15.49 -1.05
CA ARG A 128 11.75 16.57 -0.14
C ARG A 128 12.11 17.96 -0.68
N GLU A 129 13.32 18.16 -1.18
CA GLU A 129 13.69 19.42 -1.83
C GLU A 129 12.74 19.77 -2.98
N ARG A 130 12.44 18.81 -3.85
CA ARG A 130 11.49 19.01 -4.96
C ARG A 130 10.08 19.32 -4.46
N LEU A 131 9.61 18.61 -3.43
CA LEU A 131 8.31 18.91 -2.81
C LEU A 131 8.25 20.35 -2.30
N ALA A 132 9.32 20.82 -1.66
CA ALA A 132 9.41 22.20 -1.16
C ALA A 132 9.48 23.24 -2.28
N MET A 133 10.19 22.94 -3.38
CA MET A 133 10.37 23.87 -4.51
C MET A 133 9.19 23.90 -5.48
N ASP A 134 8.67 22.72 -5.85
CA ASP A 134 7.65 22.57 -6.88
C ASP A 134 6.23 22.63 -6.32
N GLY A 135 6.08 22.43 -5.01
CA GLY A 135 4.81 22.30 -4.31
C GLY A 135 4.18 20.91 -4.50
N LEU A 136 3.11 20.69 -3.72
CA LEU A 136 2.44 19.37 -3.68
C LEU A 136 1.84 18.98 -5.02
N GLU A 137 1.06 19.85 -5.66
CA GLU A 137 0.32 19.51 -6.88
C GLU A 137 1.24 19.04 -8.00
N ARG A 138 2.28 19.81 -8.30
CA ARG A 138 3.24 19.47 -9.35
C ARG A 138 4.00 18.17 -9.03
N THR A 139 4.39 18.01 -7.76
CA THR A 139 5.06 16.81 -7.29
C THR A 139 4.16 15.58 -7.37
N ALA A 140 2.90 15.69 -6.91
CA ALA A 140 1.92 14.60 -6.94
C ALA A 140 1.62 14.14 -8.37
N ARG A 141 1.36 15.07 -9.28
CA ARG A 141 1.11 14.77 -10.70
C ARG A 141 2.31 14.08 -11.36
N ARG A 142 3.53 14.56 -11.14
CA ARG A 142 4.75 13.96 -11.66
C ARG A 142 4.98 12.54 -11.14
N ILE A 143 4.78 12.32 -9.85
CA ILE A 143 4.98 11.01 -9.23
C ILE A 143 3.90 10.04 -9.70
N SER A 144 2.63 10.43 -9.71
CA SER A 144 1.51 9.58 -10.15
C SER A 144 1.69 9.05 -11.57
N ALA A 145 2.25 9.84 -12.48
CA ALA A 145 2.56 9.39 -13.83
C ALA A 145 3.54 8.21 -13.83
N THR A 146 4.51 8.18 -12.92
CA THR A 146 5.50 7.08 -12.85
C THR A 146 4.90 5.76 -12.37
N TRP A 147 3.72 5.77 -11.75
CA TRP A 147 3.06 4.59 -11.21
C TRP A 147 2.28 3.78 -12.25
N LEU A 148 2.00 4.38 -13.41
CA LEU A 148 1.23 3.77 -14.49
C LEU A 148 2.15 3.35 -15.64
N LEU A 149 1.80 2.26 -16.34
CA LEU A 149 2.59 1.76 -17.46
C LEU A 149 2.74 2.83 -18.55
N GLU A 150 1.61 3.41 -18.99
CA GLU A 150 1.53 4.43 -20.03
C GLU A 150 1.68 5.87 -19.50
N ARG A 151 2.04 6.02 -18.23
CA ARG A 151 2.23 7.31 -17.57
C ARG A 151 1.01 8.23 -17.73
N GLU A 152 1.21 9.48 -18.20
CA GLU A 152 0.16 10.47 -18.44
C GLU A 152 -0.84 10.06 -19.55
N ALA A 153 -0.48 9.13 -20.41
CA ALA A 153 -1.36 8.60 -21.46
C ALA A 153 -2.37 7.56 -20.92
N SER A 154 -2.16 7.03 -19.72
CA SER A 154 -3.09 6.08 -19.11
C SER A 154 -4.43 6.74 -18.80
N SER A 155 -5.54 6.05 -19.11
CA SER A 155 -6.89 6.50 -18.76
C SER A 155 -7.12 6.66 -17.25
N ALA A 156 -6.32 5.99 -16.41
CA ALA A 156 -6.36 6.09 -14.96
C ALA A 156 -5.58 7.30 -14.41
N TYR A 157 -4.72 7.94 -15.22
CA TYR A 157 -3.78 8.95 -14.74
C TYR A 157 -4.46 10.12 -14.06
N GLU A 158 -5.45 10.74 -14.69
CA GLU A 158 -6.05 11.97 -14.17
C GLU A 158 -6.81 11.74 -12.84
N ALA A 159 -7.47 10.59 -12.68
CA ALA A 159 -8.12 10.22 -11.44
C ALA A 159 -7.08 9.99 -10.31
N LEU A 160 -6.02 9.26 -10.62
CA LEU A 160 -4.93 8.98 -9.67
C LEU A 160 -4.18 10.25 -9.27
N ALA A 161 -3.88 11.13 -10.22
CA ALA A 161 -3.21 12.40 -9.97
C ALA A 161 -4.06 13.35 -9.10
N ARG A 162 -5.38 13.44 -9.37
CA ARG A 162 -6.30 14.21 -8.52
C ARG A 162 -6.34 13.67 -7.09
N LEU A 163 -6.41 12.34 -6.93
CA LEU A 163 -6.37 11.73 -5.61
C LEU A 163 -5.05 12.09 -4.88
N ALA A 164 -3.92 11.97 -5.56
CA ALA A 164 -2.62 12.30 -4.99
C ALA A 164 -2.51 13.77 -4.54
N CYS A 165 -3.17 14.68 -5.26
CA CYS A 165 -3.24 16.11 -4.91
C CYS A 165 -4.13 16.41 -3.69
N THR A 166 -4.94 15.45 -3.20
CA THR A 166 -5.75 15.63 -1.99
C THR A 166 -4.95 15.52 -0.70
N ALA A 167 -3.74 14.94 -0.75
CA ALA A 167 -2.87 14.85 0.41
C ALA A 167 -2.58 16.23 1.00
N SER A 168 -2.32 16.32 2.32
CA SER A 168 -1.78 17.54 2.88
C SER A 168 -0.28 17.67 2.56
N ALA A 169 0.22 18.91 2.47
CA ALA A 169 1.67 19.16 2.28
C ALA A 169 2.49 18.57 3.44
N GLN A 170 1.95 18.61 4.66
CA GLN A 170 2.55 17.99 5.83
C GLN A 170 2.64 16.48 5.68
N ALA A 171 1.59 15.83 5.18
CA ALA A 171 1.58 14.38 4.97
C ALA A 171 2.55 13.95 3.86
N ALA A 172 2.68 14.76 2.80
CA ALA A 172 3.63 14.48 1.74
C ALA A 172 5.08 14.49 2.24
N ASP A 173 5.45 15.44 3.11
CA ASP A 173 6.78 15.46 3.74
C ASP A 173 6.94 14.36 4.79
N ALA A 174 5.97 14.20 5.70
CA ALA A 174 5.98 13.19 6.76
C ALA A 174 6.08 11.76 6.20
N GLY A 175 5.38 11.46 5.11
CA GLY A 175 5.44 10.15 4.46
C GLY A 175 6.81 9.83 3.88
N LEU A 176 7.53 10.82 3.33
CA LEU A 176 8.92 10.64 2.87
C LEU A 176 9.84 10.34 4.07
N TRP A 177 9.67 11.01 5.20
CA TRP A 177 10.39 10.70 6.44
C TRP A 177 10.06 9.33 7.00
N ALA A 178 8.78 8.97 7.04
CA ALA A 178 8.33 7.67 7.52
C ALA A 178 8.96 6.52 6.71
N MET A 179 8.94 6.63 5.37
CA MET A 179 9.59 5.65 4.50
C MET A 179 11.10 5.63 4.69
N GLU A 180 11.77 6.78 4.76
CA GLU A 180 13.24 6.85 4.86
C GLU A 180 13.79 6.15 6.09
N ARG A 181 13.07 6.23 7.23
CA ARG A 181 13.49 5.68 8.51
C ARG A 181 13.16 4.21 8.71
N TRP A 182 12.25 3.68 7.87
CA TRP A 182 11.73 2.34 8.10
C TRP A 182 12.63 1.24 7.51
N ASP A 183 12.89 0.22 8.33
CA ASP A 183 13.62 -1.00 7.95
C ASP A 183 12.95 -2.22 8.59
N GLY A 184 12.20 -2.97 7.79
CA GLY A 184 11.49 -4.19 8.19
C GLY A 184 12.26 -5.50 7.96
N ARG A 185 13.49 -5.44 7.44
CA ARG A 185 14.25 -6.64 7.03
C ARG A 185 14.44 -7.65 8.16
N VAL A 186 14.65 -7.15 9.38
CA VAL A 186 14.89 -8.00 10.55
C VAL A 186 13.66 -8.80 10.97
N TRP A 187 12.46 -8.39 10.54
CA TRP A 187 11.19 -9.04 10.90
C TRP A 187 10.69 -10.05 9.87
N LEU A 188 11.25 -10.05 8.65
CA LEU A 188 10.78 -10.93 7.57
C LEU A 188 10.71 -12.41 7.98
N PRO A 189 11.72 -12.99 8.67
CA PRO A 189 11.67 -14.38 9.10
C PRO A 189 10.58 -14.69 10.15
N ALA A 190 10.04 -13.66 10.82
CA ALA A 190 8.99 -13.78 11.82
C ALA A 190 7.57 -13.60 11.23
N ILE A 191 7.43 -13.23 9.96
CA ILE A 191 6.15 -13.17 9.26
C ILE A 191 5.72 -14.60 8.90
N ASN A 192 4.86 -15.19 9.74
CA ASN A 192 4.40 -16.57 9.58
C ASN A 192 3.11 -16.69 8.74
N GLN A 193 2.47 -15.57 8.41
CA GLN A 193 1.28 -15.53 7.58
C GLN A 193 1.57 -16.07 6.18
N THR A 194 0.64 -16.84 5.63
CA THR A 194 0.66 -17.13 4.19
C THR A 194 0.63 -15.81 3.44
N THR A 195 1.70 -15.54 2.67
CA THR A 195 1.96 -14.23 2.08
C THR A 195 2.02 -14.32 0.56
N LEU A 196 1.40 -13.37 -0.14
CA LEU A 196 1.58 -13.15 -1.57
C LEU A 196 2.36 -11.86 -1.80
N VAL A 197 3.53 -11.97 -2.40
CA VAL A 197 4.30 -10.83 -2.91
C VAL A 197 3.87 -10.59 -4.36
N MET A 198 3.30 -9.41 -4.64
CA MET A 198 2.84 -9.02 -5.98
C MET A 198 3.67 -7.85 -6.51
N TRP A 199 4.05 -7.90 -7.78
CA TRP A 199 4.90 -6.89 -8.39
C TRP A 199 4.59 -6.71 -9.88
N GLY A 200 4.49 -5.45 -10.34
CA GLY A 200 4.39 -5.12 -11.75
C GLY A 200 5.77 -5.22 -12.43
N GLU A 201 5.85 -5.93 -13.55
CA GLU A 201 7.09 -6.16 -14.31
C GLU A 201 7.84 -4.85 -14.65
N HIS A 202 7.10 -3.75 -14.85
CA HIS A 202 7.62 -2.43 -15.20
C HIS A 202 7.55 -1.42 -14.03
N ASP A 203 7.50 -1.90 -12.78
CA ASP A 203 7.49 -1.03 -11.60
C ASP A 203 8.79 -0.21 -11.55
N ARG A 204 8.63 1.12 -11.52
CA ARG A 204 9.73 2.08 -11.47
C ARG A 204 10.07 2.53 -10.04
N SER A 205 9.24 2.12 -9.07
CA SER A 205 9.39 2.46 -7.65
C SER A 205 10.18 1.40 -6.90
N TYR A 206 9.89 0.12 -7.16
CA TYR A 206 10.53 -1.03 -6.53
C TYR A 206 11.11 -1.96 -7.59
N GLY A 207 12.37 -2.31 -7.44
CA GLY A 207 13.06 -3.25 -8.34
C GLY A 207 13.14 -4.66 -7.76
N TRP A 208 13.62 -5.60 -8.58
CA TRP A 208 13.78 -7.01 -8.23
C TRP A 208 14.44 -7.25 -6.85
N PRO A 209 15.54 -6.55 -6.44
CA PRO A 209 16.17 -6.82 -5.15
C PRO A 209 15.23 -6.67 -3.94
N GLN A 210 14.28 -5.72 -3.98
CA GLN A 210 13.31 -5.54 -2.91
C GLN A 210 12.25 -6.63 -2.90
N ILE A 211 11.81 -7.04 -4.09
CA ILE A 211 10.83 -8.10 -4.28
C ILE A 211 11.42 -9.46 -3.87
N GLU A 212 12.64 -9.75 -4.31
CA GLU A 212 13.37 -10.95 -3.94
C GLU A 212 13.61 -11.04 -2.44
N ALA A 213 13.95 -9.90 -1.79
CA ALA A 213 14.16 -9.85 -0.35
C ALA A 213 12.88 -10.20 0.43
N LEU A 214 11.71 -9.70 0.00
CA LEU A 214 10.43 -10.10 0.60
C LEU A 214 10.13 -11.58 0.37
N TRP A 215 10.20 -12.01 -0.89
CA TRP A 215 9.84 -13.38 -1.28
C TRP A 215 10.71 -14.44 -0.61
N ARG A 216 12.03 -14.20 -0.52
CA ARG A 216 12.96 -15.14 0.12
C ARG A 216 13.06 -14.97 1.63
N GLY A 217 12.78 -13.78 2.14
CA GLY A 217 12.87 -13.46 3.56
C GLY A 217 11.66 -13.92 4.38
N ILE A 218 10.50 -14.07 3.75
CA ILE A 218 9.26 -14.51 4.41
C ILE A 218 9.06 -16.01 4.17
N PRO A 219 9.00 -16.86 5.23
CA PRO A 219 8.98 -18.32 5.08
C PRO A 219 7.85 -18.87 4.21
N ASN A 220 6.65 -18.28 4.29
CA ASN A 220 5.44 -18.75 3.60
C ASN A 220 5.04 -17.79 2.46
N ALA A 221 6.01 -17.27 1.72
CA ALA A 221 5.75 -16.33 0.63
C ALA A 221 5.67 -17.01 -0.73
N SER A 222 4.62 -16.68 -1.47
CA SER A 222 4.49 -16.89 -2.92
C SER A 222 4.75 -15.60 -3.67
N LEU A 223 5.16 -15.69 -4.94
CA LEU A 223 5.46 -14.54 -5.79
C LEU A 223 4.55 -14.53 -7.01
N ALA A 224 3.96 -13.37 -7.30
CA ALA A 224 3.26 -13.10 -8.55
C ALA A 224 3.85 -11.87 -9.24
N VAL A 225 4.41 -12.05 -10.43
CA VAL A 225 4.84 -10.96 -11.32
C VAL A 225 3.72 -10.69 -12.32
N LEU A 226 3.25 -9.45 -12.40
CA LEU A 226 2.17 -9.06 -13.29
C LEU A 226 2.78 -8.48 -14.59
N PRO A 227 2.64 -9.21 -15.71
CA PRO A 227 3.22 -8.77 -16.99
C PRO A 227 2.49 -7.53 -17.52
N GLY A 228 3.24 -6.60 -18.12
CA GLY A 228 2.70 -5.36 -18.69
C GLY A 228 2.05 -4.46 -17.65
N CYS A 229 2.58 -4.43 -16.43
CA CYS A 229 2.11 -3.57 -15.35
C CYS A 229 3.26 -2.78 -14.75
N ALA A 230 2.99 -1.53 -14.37
CA ALA A 230 3.88 -0.72 -13.54
C ALA A 230 3.50 -0.82 -12.05
N HIS A 231 3.78 0.22 -11.29
CA HIS A 231 3.57 0.25 -9.83
C HIS A 231 2.10 0.09 -9.42
N SER A 232 1.18 0.66 -10.20
CA SER A 232 -0.26 0.57 -9.97
C SER A 232 -0.93 -0.50 -10.85
N ALA A 233 -0.47 -1.76 -10.74
CA ALA A 233 -0.96 -2.89 -11.53
C ALA A 233 -2.47 -3.11 -11.44
N HIS A 234 -3.11 -2.74 -10.31
CA HIS A 234 -4.57 -2.76 -10.13
C HIS A 234 -5.31 -1.77 -11.06
N LEU A 235 -4.60 -0.74 -11.56
CA LEU A 235 -5.13 0.21 -12.56
C LEU A 235 -4.70 -0.17 -14.00
N ASP A 236 -3.49 -0.71 -14.17
CA ASP A 236 -2.99 -1.15 -15.48
C ASP A 236 -3.71 -2.42 -15.98
N ARG A 237 -3.90 -3.42 -15.11
CA ARG A 237 -4.50 -4.73 -15.41
C ARG A 237 -5.47 -5.16 -14.30
N PRO A 238 -6.59 -4.45 -14.07
CA PRO A 238 -7.48 -4.66 -12.92
C PRO A 238 -8.04 -6.08 -12.84
N GLU A 239 -8.36 -6.72 -13.96
CA GLU A 239 -8.90 -8.08 -13.96
C GLU A 239 -7.86 -9.11 -13.51
N LEU A 240 -6.62 -9.01 -14.02
CA LEU A 240 -5.53 -9.90 -13.63
C LEU A 240 -5.19 -9.73 -12.15
N PHE A 241 -5.10 -8.48 -11.68
CA PHE A 241 -4.85 -8.16 -10.27
C PHE A 241 -5.90 -8.81 -9.35
N GLN A 242 -7.17 -8.64 -9.68
CA GLN A 242 -8.27 -9.13 -8.87
C GLN A 242 -8.38 -10.65 -8.85
N ILE A 243 -8.12 -11.31 -9.97
CA ILE A 243 -8.08 -12.78 -10.04
C ILE A 243 -7.02 -13.31 -9.08
N LEU A 244 -5.81 -12.77 -9.12
CA LEU A 244 -4.71 -13.20 -8.27
C LEU A 244 -5.00 -12.97 -6.78
N VAL A 245 -5.49 -11.78 -6.43
CA VAL A 245 -5.83 -11.45 -5.03
C VAL A 245 -6.95 -12.34 -4.52
N ARG A 246 -8.03 -12.50 -5.29
CA ARG A 246 -9.18 -13.31 -4.88
C ARG A 246 -8.81 -14.78 -4.74
N ASP A 247 -8.11 -15.35 -5.72
CA ASP A 247 -7.68 -16.75 -5.70
C ASP A 247 -6.82 -17.03 -4.48
N PHE A 248 -5.80 -16.20 -4.26
CA PHE A 248 -4.92 -16.31 -3.11
C PHE A 248 -5.67 -16.23 -1.77
N LEU A 249 -6.59 -15.27 -1.62
CA LEU A 249 -7.31 -15.07 -0.36
C LEU A 249 -8.41 -16.10 -0.10
N SER A 250 -8.94 -16.74 -1.15
CA SER A 250 -10.02 -17.75 -1.04
C SER A 250 -9.50 -19.18 -0.93
N THR A 251 -8.22 -19.44 -1.20
CA THR A 251 -7.65 -20.80 -1.12
C THR A 251 -7.62 -21.25 0.35
N PRO A 252 -8.14 -22.45 0.71
CA PRO A 252 -8.03 -22.96 2.07
C PRO A 252 -6.57 -23.01 2.53
N SER A 253 -6.33 -22.73 3.82
CA SER A 253 -5.01 -22.97 4.42
C SER A 253 -4.77 -24.47 4.48
N SER A 254 -3.71 -24.95 3.88
CA SER A 254 -3.27 -26.37 3.93
C SER A 254 -2.79 -26.73 5.33
#